data_c6b77a8d26adde2c4eb2c537c5645179
#
_entry.id   c6b77a8d26adde2c4eb2c537c5645179
#
_cell.length_a   1.000
_cell.length_b   1.000
_cell.length_c   1.000
_cell.angle_alpha   90.00
_cell.angle_beta   90.00
_cell.angle_gamma   90.00
#
_symmetry.space_group_name_H-M   'P 1'
#
loop_
_entity.id
_entity.type
_entity.pdbx_description
1 polymer ?
#
loop_
_entity_poly.entity_id
_entity_poly.type
_entity_poly.pdbx_seq_one_letter_code
_entity_poly.pdbx_strand_id
1 'polypeptide(L)'
;MKATEMLRNLGQSLWLDNITRDLLNTGTLKHYIDELSVAGLTSNPTIFDHAIKNSSAYDAAIRKKLNEGKSGEELFFELALEDLTQAADLFRPIYDRTNGVDGWVSLEVSPLLAHDTAATLAAVKTLYAQGKRPNILFHVPGTGEGL
;
A
#
# COMPACT_ATOMS: atom_id res chain seq x y z
N MET A 1 16.83 0.24 -24.45
CA MET A 1 16.80 0.41 -22.99
C MET A 1 15.85 1.57 -22.66
N LYS A 2 14.88 1.37 -21.81
CA LYS A 2 13.93 2.42 -21.40
C LYS A 2 14.59 3.36 -20.38
N ALA A 3 14.15 4.61 -20.29
CA ALA A 3 14.71 5.59 -19.35
C ALA A 3 14.59 5.11 -17.89
N THR A 4 13.48 4.47 -17.53
CA THR A 4 13.25 3.89 -16.20
C THR A 4 14.21 2.73 -15.89
N GLU A 5 14.55 1.93 -16.87
CA GLU A 5 15.55 0.86 -16.75
C GLU A 5 16.96 1.44 -16.56
N MET A 6 17.28 2.54 -17.23
CA MET A 6 18.54 3.25 -17.01
C MET A 6 18.66 3.79 -15.59
N LEU A 7 17.59 4.39 -15.06
CA LEU A 7 17.55 4.88 -13.69
C LEU A 7 17.77 3.74 -12.69
N ARG A 8 17.11 2.60 -12.88
CA ARG A 8 17.31 1.42 -12.06
C ARG A 8 18.76 0.93 -12.10
N ASN A 9 19.38 0.92 -13.25
CA ASN A 9 20.78 0.49 -13.41
C ASN A 9 21.77 1.47 -12.74
N LEU A 10 21.35 2.70 -12.52
CA LEU A 10 22.09 3.69 -11.71
C LEU A 10 21.80 3.59 -10.20
N GLY A 11 21.07 2.57 -9.77
CA GLY A 11 20.75 2.33 -8.36
C GLY A 11 19.54 3.10 -7.85
N GLN A 12 18.67 3.63 -8.73
CA GLN A 12 17.43 4.30 -8.33
C GLN A 12 16.28 3.29 -8.24
N SER A 13 15.59 3.29 -7.11
CA SER A 13 14.35 2.54 -6.91
C SER A 13 13.16 3.42 -7.25
N LEU A 14 12.46 3.10 -8.33
CA LEU A 14 11.28 3.85 -8.77
C LEU A 14 10.04 3.32 -8.04
N TRP A 15 9.37 4.22 -7.33
CA TRP A 15 8.14 3.89 -6.62
C TRP A 15 6.95 4.60 -7.24
N LEU A 16 5.83 3.88 -7.35
CA LEU A 16 4.55 4.44 -7.74
C LEU A 16 3.87 5.04 -6.49
N ASP A 17 3.56 6.34 -6.54
CA ASP A 17 2.76 7.00 -5.51
C ASP A 17 1.28 6.99 -5.90
N ASN A 18 0.73 5.80 -5.98
CA ASN A 18 -0.69 5.56 -6.25
C ASN A 18 -1.06 4.10 -6.02
N ILE A 19 -2.30 3.88 -5.59
CA ILE A 19 -2.94 2.56 -5.58
C ILE A 19 -4.44 2.72 -5.80
N THR A 20 -5.00 1.89 -6.68
CA THR A 20 -6.44 1.76 -6.84
C THR A 20 -6.77 0.30 -7.14
N ARG A 21 -7.96 -0.15 -6.78
CA ARG A 21 -8.44 -1.50 -7.13
C ARG A 21 -8.48 -1.71 -8.64
N ASP A 22 -8.75 -0.65 -9.40
CA ASP A 22 -8.72 -0.71 -10.86
C ASP A 22 -7.31 -0.95 -11.41
N LEU A 23 -6.27 -0.31 -10.86
CA LEU A 23 -4.88 -0.59 -11.24
C LEU A 23 -4.49 -2.07 -11.06
N LEU A 24 -5.03 -2.69 -10.00
CA LEU A 24 -4.80 -4.11 -9.70
C LEU A 24 -5.60 -5.00 -10.66
N ASN A 25 -6.90 -4.75 -10.80
CA ASN A 25 -7.82 -5.59 -11.56
C ASN A 25 -7.54 -5.58 -13.07
N THR A 26 -7.12 -4.44 -13.62
CA THR A 26 -6.79 -4.30 -15.05
C THR A 26 -5.42 -4.83 -15.42
N GLY A 27 -4.57 -5.17 -14.43
CA GLY A 27 -3.20 -5.57 -14.67
C GLY A 27 -2.24 -4.39 -14.96
N THR A 28 -2.72 -3.15 -14.83
CA THR A 28 -1.90 -1.95 -15.10
C THR A 28 -0.71 -1.87 -14.16
N LEU A 29 -0.89 -2.19 -12.86
CA LEU A 29 0.23 -2.22 -11.92
C LEU A 29 1.28 -3.28 -12.33
N LYS A 30 0.82 -4.45 -12.74
CA LYS A 30 1.73 -5.49 -13.23
C LYS A 30 2.51 -5.02 -14.46
N HIS A 31 1.86 -4.33 -15.39
CA HIS A 31 2.53 -3.74 -16.55
C HIS A 31 3.61 -2.72 -16.14
N TYR A 32 3.36 -1.88 -15.13
CA TYR A 32 4.37 -0.93 -14.64
C TYR A 32 5.58 -1.64 -14.02
N ILE A 33 5.35 -2.73 -13.30
CA ILE A 33 6.41 -3.57 -12.74
C ILE A 33 7.26 -4.19 -13.86
N ASP A 34 6.61 -4.85 -14.81
CA ASP A 34 7.27 -5.64 -15.85
C ASP A 34 7.97 -4.75 -16.88
N GLU A 35 7.35 -3.64 -17.29
CA GLU A 35 7.75 -2.86 -18.44
C GLU A 35 8.38 -1.50 -18.11
N LEU A 36 8.10 -0.95 -16.93
CA LEU A 36 8.58 0.37 -16.55
C LEU A 36 9.56 0.36 -15.38
N SER A 37 9.99 -0.83 -14.94
CA SER A 37 10.95 -0.98 -13.83
C SER A 37 10.50 -0.36 -12.52
N VAL A 38 9.18 -0.28 -12.29
CA VAL A 38 8.64 0.15 -11.00
C VAL A 38 8.99 -0.92 -9.96
N ALA A 39 9.65 -0.52 -8.88
CA ALA A 39 10.25 -1.40 -7.89
C ALA A 39 9.55 -1.39 -6.53
N GLY A 40 8.63 -0.47 -6.33
CA GLY A 40 7.85 -0.34 -5.09
C GLY A 40 6.62 0.53 -5.29
N LEU A 41 5.80 0.61 -4.25
CA LEU A 41 4.58 1.41 -4.26
C LEU A 41 4.40 2.07 -2.90
N THR A 42 3.99 3.32 -2.89
CA THR A 42 3.53 4.03 -1.70
C THR A 42 2.08 4.45 -1.83
N SER A 43 1.42 4.54 -0.70
CA SER A 43 0.04 4.99 -0.59
C SER A 43 -0.16 5.79 0.69
N ASN A 44 -1.21 6.59 0.70
CA ASN A 44 -1.63 7.36 1.86
C ASN A 44 -3.17 7.36 1.97
N PRO A 45 -3.75 7.80 3.11
CA PRO A 45 -5.20 7.82 3.29
C PRO A 45 -5.94 8.61 2.22
N THR A 46 -5.38 9.69 1.70
CA THR A 46 -6.01 10.53 0.66
C THR A 46 -6.11 9.78 -0.66
N ILE A 47 -5.07 9.04 -1.05
CA ILE A 47 -5.09 8.21 -2.27
C ILE A 47 -6.20 7.17 -2.19
N PHE A 48 -6.31 6.46 -1.06
CA PHE A 48 -7.39 5.48 -0.87
C PHE A 48 -8.77 6.10 -0.80
N ASP A 49 -8.94 7.24 -0.14
CA ASP A 49 -10.21 7.96 -0.09
C ASP A 49 -10.69 8.33 -1.51
N HIS A 50 -9.79 8.86 -2.33
CA HIS A 50 -10.08 9.13 -3.74
C HIS A 50 -10.41 7.87 -4.55
N ALA A 51 -9.65 6.80 -4.37
CA ALA A 51 -9.88 5.55 -5.07
C ALA A 51 -11.25 4.96 -4.75
N ILE A 52 -11.60 4.90 -3.46
CA ILE A 52 -12.88 4.35 -2.99
C ILE A 52 -14.06 5.20 -3.46
N LYS A 53 -13.95 6.53 -3.40
CA LYS A 53 -15.04 7.44 -3.80
C LYS A 53 -15.31 7.45 -5.30
N ASN A 54 -14.31 7.21 -6.12
CA ASN A 54 -14.39 7.40 -7.57
C ASN A 54 -14.48 6.08 -8.36
N SER A 55 -14.57 4.93 -7.70
CA SER A 55 -14.66 3.64 -8.39
C SER A 55 -15.72 2.75 -7.76
N SER A 56 -16.58 2.17 -8.59
CA SER A 56 -17.53 1.13 -8.18
C SER A 56 -16.88 -0.22 -7.86
N ALA A 57 -15.58 -0.36 -8.11
CA ALA A 57 -14.83 -1.60 -7.80
C ALA A 57 -14.82 -1.95 -6.31
N TYR A 58 -15.08 -0.98 -5.45
CA TYR A 58 -15.17 -1.17 -3.99
C TYR A 58 -16.58 -1.51 -3.49
N ASP A 59 -17.64 -1.27 -4.27
CA ASP A 59 -19.04 -1.37 -3.81
C ASP A 59 -19.39 -2.71 -3.19
N ALA A 60 -18.98 -3.81 -3.82
CA ALA A 60 -19.27 -5.15 -3.33
C ALA A 60 -18.56 -5.43 -1.99
N ALA A 61 -17.30 -5.03 -1.88
CA ALA A 61 -16.51 -5.20 -0.65
C ALA A 61 -17.06 -4.33 0.48
N ILE A 62 -17.45 -3.09 0.19
CA ILE A 62 -18.07 -2.18 1.17
C ILE A 62 -19.36 -2.80 1.72
N ARG A 63 -20.28 -3.24 0.84
CA ARG A 63 -21.55 -3.88 1.26
C ARG A 63 -21.31 -5.10 2.14
N LYS A 64 -20.36 -5.96 1.74
CA LYS A 64 -20.01 -7.15 2.51
C LYS A 64 -19.55 -6.76 3.92
N LYS A 65 -18.58 -5.83 4.02
CA LYS A 65 -18.00 -5.42 5.31
C LYS A 65 -19.01 -4.67 6.20
N LEU A 66 -19.90 -3.87 5.61
CA LEU A 66 -21.01 -3.26 6.35
C LEU A 66 -21.95 -4.31 6.96
N ASN A 67 -22.27 -5.37 6.22
CA ASN A 67 -23.07 -6.49 6.73
C ASN A 67 -22.35 -7.29 7.83
N GLU A 68 -21.03 -7.25 7.88
CA GLU A 68 -20.19 -7.81 8.95
C GLU A 68 -20.06 -6.87 10.16
N GLY A 69 -20.71 -5.70 10.12
CA GLY A 69 -20.71 -4.71 11.19
C GLY A 69 -19.53 -3.75 11.19
N LYS A 70 -18.70 -3.79 10.12
CA LYS A 70 -17.56 -2.87 9.97
C LYS A 70 -18.04 -1.51 9.52
N SER A 71 -17.40 -0.44 10.01
CA SER A 71 -17.73 0.93 9.61
C SER A 71 -16.56 1.89 9.83
N GLY A 72 -16.67 3.12 9.32
CA GLY A 72 -15.72 4.19 9.56
C GLY A 72 -14.27 3.80 9.20
N GLU A 73 -13.35 4.13 10.07
CA GLU A 73 -11.91 3.93 9.84
C GLU A 73 -11.52 2.44 9.75
N GLU A 74 -12.17 1.56 10.51
CA GLU A 74 -11.94 0.11 10.43
C GLU A 74 -12.27 -0.42 9.03
N LEU A 75 -13.43 -0.05 8.48
CA LEU A 75 -13.83 -0.42 7.12
C LEU A 75 -12.82 0.10 6.09
N PHE A 76 -12.39 1.35 6.24
CA PHE A 76 -11.42 1.98 5.36
C PHE A 76 -10.09 1.22 5.32
N PHE A 77 -9.49 0.93 6.48
CA PHE A 77 -8.22 0.22 6.55
C PHE A 77 -8.33 -1.23 6.08
N GLU A 78 -9.45 -1.90 6.26
CA GLU A 78 -9.65 -3.24 5.71
C GLU A 78 -9.69 -3.24 4.18
N LEU A 79 -10.34 -2.25 3.56
CA LEU A 79 -10.33 -2.10 2.10
C LEU A 79 -8.92 -1.76 1.57
N ALA A 80 -8.22 -0.86 2.26
CA ALA A 80 -6.85 -0.50 1.92
C ALA A 80 -5.90 -1.71 2.01
N LEU A 81 -6.02 -2.53 3.06
CA LEU A 81 -5.20 -3.74 3.23
C LEU A 81 -5.50 -4.80 2.19
N GLU A 82 -6.75 -4.94 1.71
CA GLU A 82 -7.08 -5.84 0.60
C GLU A 82 -6.29 -5.48 -0.65
N ASP A 83 -6.26 -4.21 -1.02
CA ASP A 83 -5.53 -3.74 -2.20
C ASP A 83 -4.01 -3.81 -1.98
N LEU A 84 -3.56 -3.43 -0.79
CA LEU A 84 -2.14 -3.45 -0.44
C LEU A 84 -1.56 -4.87 -0.47
N THR A 85 -2.29 -5.87 0.01
CA THR A 85 -1.84 -7.26 -0.02
C THR A 85 -1.75 -7.79 -1.44
N GLN A 86 -2.68 -7.42 -2.32
CA GLN A 86 -2.60 -7.76 -3.74
C GLN A 86 -1.38 -7.09 -4.41
N ALA A 87 -1.14 -5.81 -4.12
CA ALA A 87 0.06 -5.12 -4.60
C ALA A 87 1.34 -5.79 -4.07
N ALA A 88 1.39 -6.12 -2.78
CA ALA A 88 2.52 -6.82 -2.19
C ALA A 88 2.84 -8.15 -2.88
N ASP A 89 1.81 -8.91 -3.26
CA ASP A 89 1.97 -10.15 -4.00
C ASP A 89 2.56 -9.91 -5.40
N LEU A 90 2.18 -8.83 -6.09
CA LEU A 90 2.76 -8.45 -7.38
C LEU A 90 4.22 -8.02 -7.27
N PHE A 91 4.60 -7.34 -6.20
CA PHE A 91 5.98 -6.90 -5.95
C PHE A 91 6.85 -7.99 -5.30
N ARG A 92 6.26 -9.07 -4.80
CA ARG A 92 6.97 -10.15 -4.10
C ARG A 92 8.15 -10.73 -4.89
N PRO A 93 8.09 -10.97 -6.21
CA PRO A 93 9.24 -11.45 -6.97
C PRO A 93 10.43 -10.47 -6.98
N ILE A 94 10.16 -9.17 -6.90
CA ILE A 94 11.23 -8.16 -6.78
C ILE A 94 11.86 -8.25 -5.41
N TYR A 95 11.04 -8.28 -4.36
CA TYR A 95 11.49 -8.39 -2.98
C TYR A 95 12.42 -9.61 -2.78
N ASP A 96 11.99 -10.76 -3.25
CA ASP A 96 12.76 -12.00 -3.08
C ASP A 96 14.09 -11.98 -3.84
N ARG A 97 14.10 -11.53 -5.12
CA ARG A 97 15.34 -11.50 -5.92
C ARG A 97 16.33 -10.41 -5.52
N THR A 98 15.86 -9.37 -4.82
CA THR A 98 16.72 -8.28 -4.33
C THR A 98 17.12 -8.42 -2.87
N ASN A 99 16.74 -9.52 -2.22
CA ASN A 99 16.95 -9.73 -0.78
C ASN A 99 16.36 -8.60 0.07
N GLY A 100 15.18 -8.10 -0.29
CA GLY A 100 14.49 -7.04 0.44
C GLY A 100 15.05 -5.63 0.23
N VAL A 101 15.88 -5.41 -0.78
CA VAL A 101 16.30 -4.04 -1.15
C VAL A 101 15.15 -3.30 -1.81
N ASP A 102 14.43 -3.96 -2.72
CA ASP A 102 13.26 -3.44 -3.43
C ASP A 102 12.04 -4.35 -3.23
N GLY A 103 10.93 -4.03 -3.87
CA GLY A 103 9.71 -4.84 -3.85
C GLY A 103 8.79 -4.55 -2.67
N TRP A 104 8.94 -3.39 -2.07
CA TRP A 104 8.13 -2.95 -0.95
C TRP A 104 6.84 -2.26 -1.41
N VAL A 105 5.80 -2.41 -0.59
CA VAL A 105 4.58 -1.60 -0.66
C VAL A 105 4.33 -0.97 0.70
N SER A 106 3.86 0.28 0.71
CA SER A 106 3.69 0.99 1.97
C SER A 106 2.29 1.58 2.15
N LEU A 107 1.87 1.62 3.40
CA LEU A 107 0.64 2.24 3.87
C LEU A 107 0.98 3.19 5.02
N GLU A 108 0.38 4.37 5.03
CA GLU A 108 0.43 5.27 6.18
C GLU A 108 -0.62 4.89 7.22
N VAL A 109 -0.25 5.03 8.48
CA VAL A 109 -1.21 4.93 9.59
C VAL A 109 -2.17 6.14 9.58
N SER A 110 -3.23 6.07 10.40
CA SER A 110 -4.15 7.19 10.56
C SER A 110 -3.41 8.46 10.96
N PRO A 111 -3.64 9.60 10.28
CA PRO A 111 -3.05 10.88 10.66
C PRO A 111 -3.51 11.37 12.04
N LEU A 112 -4.63 10.84 12.55
CA LEU A 112 -5.13 11.15 13.89
C LEU A 112 -4.22 10.65 15.01
N LEU A 113 -3.29 9.73 14.69
CA LEU A 113 -2.32 9.16 15.63
C LEU A 113 -0.99 9.93 15.69
N ALA A 114 -0.85 11.03 14.94
CA ALA A 114 0.41 11.76 14.77
C ALA A 114 1.08 12.22 16.09
N HIS A 115 0.31 12.39 17.14
CA HIS A 115 0.77 12.85 18.47
C HIS A 115 0.56 11.80 19.58
N ASP A 116 0.41 10.52 19.22
CA ASP A 116 0.27 9.41 20.18
C ASP A 116 1.14 8.22 19.76
N THR A 117 2.33 8.15 20.34
CA THR A 117 3.29 7.06 20.08
C THR A 117 2.72 5.68 20.39
N ALA A 118 2.01 5.54 21.52
CA ALA A 118 1.49 4.24 21.96
C ALA A 118 0.39 3.74 21.01
N ALA A 119 -0.55 4.62 20.65
CA ALA A 119 -1.61 4.31 19.70
C ALA A 119 -1.07 4.04 18.29
N THR A 120 -0.09 4.82 17.82
CA THR A 120 0.61 4.58 16.54
C THR A 120 1.23 3.19 16.51
N LEU A 121 1.99 2.83 17.54
CA LEU A 121 2.64 1.51 17.62
C LEU A 121 1.63 0.37 17.66
N ALA A 122 0.53 0.53 18.39
CA ALA A 122 -0.55 -0.46 18.45
C ALA A 122 -1.23 -0.64 17.08
N ALA A 123 -1.52 0.46 16.38
CA ALA A 123 -2.09 0.44 15.04
C ALA A 123 -1.19 -0.27 14.04
N VAL A 124 0.11 0.08 13.99
CA VAL A 124 1.10 -0.58 13.11
C VAL A 124 1.15 -2.08 13.36
N LYS A 125 1.23 -2.51 14.63
CA LYS A 125 1.25 -3.94 14.96
C LYS A 125 0.01 -4.68 14.47
N THR A 126 -1.16 -4.07 14.62
CA THR A 126 -2.43 -4.63 14.17
C THR A 126 -2.47 -4.75 12.65
N LEU A 127 -2.16 -3.67 11.94
CA LEU A 127 -2.16 -3.63 10.48
C LEU A 127 -1.13 -4.61 9.89
N TYR A 128 0.07 -4.67 10.47
CA TYR A 128 1.10 -5.62 10.04
C TYR A 128 0.66 -7.08 10.20
N ALA A 129 0.05 -7.41 11.34
CA ALA A 129 -0.48 -8.75 11.60
C ALA A 129 -1.61 -9.13 10.64
N GLN A 130 -2.43 -8.18 10.22
CA GLN A 130 -3.50 -8.37 9.23
C GLN A 130 -2.97 -8.50 7.80
N GLY A 131 -1.95 -7.73 7.44
CA GLY A 131 -1.36 -7.71 6.09
C GLY A 131 -0.67 -9.02 5.71
N LYS A 132 -0.02 -9.69 6.67
CA LYS A 132 0.61 -11.03 6.52
C LYS A 132 1.54 -11.16 5.30
N ARG A 133 2.24 -10.09 4.96
CA ARG A 133 3.20 -10.06 3.86
C ARG A 133 4.53 -9.47 4.35
N PRO A 134 5.68 -10.07 4.02
CA PRO A 134 6.98 -9.60 4.50
C PRO A 134 7.42 -8.29 3.87
N ASN A 135 6.85 -7.93 2.74
CA ASN A 135 7.18 -6.75 1.95
C ASN A 135 6.15 -5.62 2.09
N ILE A 136 5.49 -5.52 3.23
CA ILE A 136 4.65 -4.38 3.60
C ILE A 136 5.40 -3.51 4.61
N LEU A 137 5.42 -2.20 4.36
CA LEU A 137 5.92 -1.16 5.25
C LEU A 137 4.76 -0.31 5.77
N PHE A 138 4.92 0.23 6.96
CA PHE A 138 4.00 1.22 7.50
C PHE A 138 4.75 2.52 7.77
N HIS A 139 4.25 3.60 7.16
CA HIS A 139 4.78 4.93 7.41
C HIS A 139 4.06 5.54 8.62
N VAL A 140 4.84 6.15 9.48
CA VAL A 140 4.34 6.91 10.63
C VAL A 140 4.66 8.41 10.43
N PRO A 141 3.86 9.32 10.99
CA PRO A 141 4.13 10.75 10.90
C PRO A 141 5.51 11.11 11.47
N GLY A 142 6.22 12.04 10.82
CA GLY A 142 7.51 12.56 11.27
C GLY A 142 7.40 13.60 12.40
N THR A 143 6.52 13.38 13.36
CA THR A 143 6.38 14.16 14.59
C THR A 143 7.36 13.68 15.65
N GLY A 144 7.55 14.42 16.73
CA GLY A 144 8.38 13.96 17.86
C GLY A 144 7.91 12.63 18.44
N GLU A 145 6.61 12.40 18.44
CA GLU A 145 5.97 11.16 18.91
C GLU A 145 6.10 9.99 17.92
N GLY A 146 6.36 10.27 16.64
CA GLY A 146 6.59 9.26 15.60
C GLY A 146 8.03 8.79 15.49
N LEU A 147 8.95 9.49 16.15
CA LEU A 147 10.38 9.18 16.21
C LEU A 147 10.71 8.33 17.42
#